data_8ab23d380c1ba294ed97346ff9a347c3
#
_entry.id   8ab23d380c1ba294ed97346ff9a347c3
#
_cell.length_a   1.000
_cell.length_b   1.000
_cell.length_c   1.000
_cell.angle_alpha   90.00
_cell.angle_beta   90.00
_cell.angle_gamma   90.00
#
_symmetry.space_group_name_H-M   'P 1'
#
loop_
_entity.id
_entity.type
_entity.pdbx_description
1 polymer ?
#
loop_
_entity_poly.entity_id
_entity_poly.type
_entity_poly.pdbx_seq_one_letter_code
_entity_poly.pdbx_strand_id
1 'polypeptide(L)'
;MKFSLRFATVILPLSLYFSPCVPALASSIDDNLPDAQALAQLELRAQQAGPRDQCFLYTELVHTMTEIAGRQLLNGDVDKASATLKKVNHYAQLIHMDLANNSKRIKNAEMLMHHTTYRLTEYLHKASGDDQDTLKATLQQLDKVHDELLAEVMKH
;
A
#
# COMPACT_ATOMS: atom_id res chain seq x y z
N MET A 1 -55.97 -65.61 -27.10
CA MET A 1 -55.82 -64.56 -26.06
C MET A 1 -54.34 -64.30 -25.82
N LYS A 2 -53.81 -63.15 -26.30
CA LYS A 2 -52.37 -62.82 -26.22
C LYS A 2 -52.24 -61.70 -25.22
N PHE A 3 -51.65 -62.01 -24.05
CA PHE A 3 -51.28 -61.01 -23.03
C PHE A 3 -49.94 -60.45 -23.39
N SER A 4 -49.94 -59.19 -23.74
CA SER A 4 -48.74 -58.42 -24.05
C SER A 4 -48.28 -57.73 -22.76
N LEU A 5 -47.20 -58.26 -22.17
CA LEU A 5 -46.59 -57.68 -20.96
C LEU A 5 -45.63 -56.59 -21.38
N ARG A 6 -45.99 -55.30 -21.15
CA ARG A 6 -45.16 -54.15 -21.38
C ARG A 6 -44.29 -53.87 -20.15
N PHE A 7 -43.00 -54.18 -20.25
CA PHE A 7 -42.04 -53.75 -19.27
C PHE A 7 -41.76 -52.25 -19.44
N ALA A 8 -42.16 -51.46 -18.45
CA ALA A 8 -41.80 -50.05 -18.33
C ALA A 8 -40.42 -49.95 -17.70
N THR A 9 -39.43 -49.59 -18.51
CA THR A 9 -38.08 -49.32 -18.06
C THR A 9 -38.05 -47.92 -17.44
N VAL A 10 -37.93 -47.83 -16.13
CA VAL A 10 -37.72 -46.57 -15.40
C VAL A 10 -36.26 -46.25 -15.47
N ILE A 11 -35.91 -45.27 -16.31
CA ILE A 11 -34.54 -44.71 -16.35
C ILE A 11 -34.45 -43.61 -15.29
N LEU A 12 -33.71 -43.90 -14.22
CA LEU A 12 -33.41 -42.94 -13.15
C LEU A 12 -32.24 -42.02 -13.62
N PRO A 13 -32.42 -40.73 -13.76
CA PRO A 13 -31.28 -39.86 -14.06
C PRO A 13 -30.42 -39.68 -12.81
N LEU A 14 -29.20 -40.21 -12.87
CA LEU A 14 -28.15 -39.99 -11.90
C LEU A 14 -27.67 -38.55 -12.03
N SER A 15 -28.24 -37.65 -11.23
CA SER A 15 -27.80 -36.26 -11.15
C SER A 15 -26.45 -36.19 -10.46
N LEU A 16 -25.37 -36.10 -11.23
CA LEU A 16 -24.04 -35.71 -10.72
C LEU A 16 -24.12 -34.25 -10.26
N TYR A 17 -24.22 -34.06 -8.95
CA TYR A 17 -23.99 -32.76 -8.35
C TYR A 17 -22.50 -32.42 -8.48
N PHE A 18 -22.17 -31.67 -9.52
CA PHE A 18 -20.88 -30.97 -9.62
C PHE A 18 -20.93 -29.82 -8.60
N SER A 19 -20.43 -30.06 -7.40
CA SER A 19 -20.14 -28.98 -6.45
C SER A 19 -19.03 -28.12 -7.03
N PRO A 20 -19.27 -26.85 -7.34
CA PRO A 20 -18.16 -25.95 -7.63
C PRO A 20 -17.35 -25.83 -6.36
N CYS A 21 -16.13 -26.34 -6.37
CA CYS A 21 -15.12 -26.08 -5.37
C CYS A 21 -14.77 -24.59 -5.53
N VAL A 22 -15.46 -23.73 -4.78
CA VAL A 22 -15.08 -22.33 -4.63
C VAL A 22 -13.73 -22.37 -3.92
N PRO A 23 -12.63 -21.90 -4.54
CA PRO A 23 -11.40 -21.73 -3.80
C PRO A 23 -11.72 -20.76 -2.68
N ALA A 24 -11.62 -21.21 -1.44
CA ALA A 24 -11.58 -20.35 -0.29
C ALA A 24 -10.37 -19.43 -0.52
N LEU A 25 -10.63 -18.20 -0.96
CA LEU A 25 -9.67 -17.11 -0.86
C LEU A 25 -9.37 -17.03 0.63
N ALA A 26 -8.23 -17.61 1.01
CA ALA A 26 -7.66 -17.38 2.32
C ALA A 26 -7.53 -15.85 2.40
N SER A 27 -8.43 -15.22 3.15
CA SER A 27 -8.28 -13.85 3.61
C SER A 27 -7.01 -13.86 4.45
N SER A 28 -5.89 -13.58 3.79
CA SER A 28 -4.65 -13.29 4.47
C SER A 28 -4.92 -12.12 5.40
N ILE A 29 -4.40 -12.19 6.60
CA ILE A 29 -4.44 -11.19 7.68
C ILE A 29 -3.71 -9.91 7.22
N ASP A 30 -4.25 -9.26 6.22
CA ASP A 30 -3.68 -8.09 5.54
C ASP A 30 -4.62 -6.89 5.59
N ASP A 31 -5.50 -6.88 6.60
CA ASP A 31 -6.69 -6.04 6.68
C ASP A 31 -6.43 -4.54 6.89
N ASN A 32 -5.18 -4.05 6.85
CA ASN A 32 -4.88 -2.65 7.15
C ASN A 32 -4.14 -1.86 6.07
N LEU A 33 -3.75 -2.46 4.95
CA LEU A 33 -3.24 -1.65 3.84
C LEU A 33 -4.38 -1.28 2.88
N PRO A 34 -4.40 -0.02 2.43
CA PRO A 34 -5.34 0.39 1.42
C PRO A 34 -5.13 -0.44 0.14
N ASP A 35 -6.23 -0.84 -0.47
CA ASP A 35 -6.21 -1.49 -1.77
C ASP A 35 -5.69 -0.51 -2.86
N ALA A 36 -5.42 -1.03 -4.04
CA ALA A 36 -4.92 -0.23 -5.16
C ALA A 36 -5.88 0.92 -5.53
N GLN A 37 -7.19 0.73 -5.33
CA GLN A 37 -8.19 1.76 -5.60
C GLN A 37 -8.13 2.89 -4.56
N ALA A 38 -8.00 2.56 -3.28
CA ALA A 38 -7.87 3.54 -2.21
C ALA A 38 -6.57 4.36 -2.36
N LEU A 39 -5.46 3.70 -2.75
CA LEU A 39 -4.21 4.38 -3.05
C LEU A 39 -4.36 5.36 -4.22
N ALA A 40 -4.98 4.94 -5.32
CA ALA A 40 -5.22 5.82 -6.48
C ALA A 40 -6.12 7.02 -6.12
N GLN A 41 -7.11 6.82 -5.26
CA GLN A 41 -7.95 7.92 -4.75
C GLN A 41 -7.14 8.88 -3.87
N LEU A 42 -6.22 8.39 -3.05
CA LEU A 42 -5.35 9.23 -2.24
C LEU A 42 -4.40 10.04 -3.13
N GLU A 43 -3.80 9.44 -4.16
CA GLU A 43 -2.99 10.13 -5.16
C GLU A 43 -3.77 11.26 -5.85
N LEU A 44 -4.99 10.97 -6.30
CA LEU A 44 -5.85 11.96 -6.96
C LEU A 44 -6.20 13.12 -6.01
N ARG A 45 -6.55 12.80 -4.75
CA ARG A 45 -6.84 13.84 -3.74
C ARG A 45 -5.63 14.73 -3.48
N ALA A 46 -4.43 14.15 -3.38
CA ALA A 46 -3.21 14.90 -3.14
C ALA A 46 -2.90 15.85 -4.32
N GLN A 47 -3.09 15.38 -5.57
CA GLN A 47 -2.88 16.19 -6.77
C GLN A 47 -3.90 17.33 -6.93
N GLN A 48 -5.15 17.12 -6.50
CA GLN A 48 -6.23 18.09 -6.61
C GLN A 48 -6.34 19.04 -5.41
N ALA A 49 -5.65 18.75 -4.32
CA ALA A 49 -5.69 19.55 -3.12
C ALA A 49 -5.01 20.92 -3.35
N GLY A 50 -5.47 21.91 -2.59
CA GLY A 50 -4.77 23.19 -2.55
C GLY A 50 -3.41 23.07 -1.85
N PRO A 51 -2.46 23.98 -2.14
CA PRO A 51 -1.08 23.91 -1.63
C PRO A 51 -0.98 23.72 -0.10
N ARG A 52 -1.91 24.29 0.65
CA ARG A 52 -1.93 24.22 2.13
C ARG A 52 -2.25 22.82 2.68
N ASP A 53 -2.94 21.98 1.91
CA ASP A 53 -3.33 20.62 2.30
C ASP A 53 -2.46 19.56 1.62
N GLN A 54 -1.78 19.88 0.52
CA GLN A 54 -0.94 18.95 -0.25
C GLN A 54 0.20 18.37 0.58
N CYS A 55 0.88 19.16 1.40
CA CYS A 55 1.98 18.71 2.24
C CYS A 55 1.55 17.48 3.07
N PHE A 56 0.43 17.57 3.77
CA PHE A 56 -0.07 16.46 4.58
C PHE A 56 -0.49 15.25 3.73
N LEU A 57 -1.17 15.48 2.60
CA LEU A 57 -1.63 14.40 1.73
C LEU A 57 -0.47 13.66 1.04
N TYR A 58 0.60 14.36 0.63
CA TYR A 58 1.81 13.72 0.15
C TYR A 58 2.52 12.94 1.26
N THR A 59 2.50 13.43 2.49
CA THR A 59 3.02 12.66 3.64
C THR A 59 2.22 11.38 3.88
N GLU A 60 0.87 11.43 3.76
CA GLU A 60 0.03 10.22 3.79
C GLU A 60 0.40 9.23 2.68
N LEU A 61 0.66 9.70 1.46
CA LEU A 61 1.11 8.86 0.34
C LEU A 61 2.47 8.22 0.63
N VAL A 62 3.44 9.01 1.08
CA VAL A 62 4.78 8.52 1.46
C VAL A 62 4.67 7.44 2.52
N HIS A 63 3.89 7.66 3.57
CA HIS A 63 3.67 6.68 4.63
C HIS A 63 3.04 5.38 4.07
N THR A 64 1.92 5.50 3.38
CA THR A 64 1.18 4.36 2.82
C THR A 64 2.05 3.54 1.88
N MET A 65 2.77 4.20 0.96
CA MET A 65 3.64 3.50 0.01
C MET A 65 4.85 2.87 0.68
N THR A 66 5.37 3.46 1.77
CA THR A 66 6.45 2.86 2.57
C THR A 66 6.00 1.55 3.21
N GLU A 67 4.78 1.50 3.76
CA GLU A 67 4.22 0.26 4.32
C GLU A 67 4.00 -0.81 3.23
N ILE A 68 3.53 -0.40 2.03
CA ILE A 68 3.39 -1.31 0.88
C ILE A 68 4.75 -1.86 0.46
N ALA A 69 5.77 -1.00 0.32
CA ALA A 69 7.12 -1.41 -0.07
C ALA A 69 7.74 -2.37 0.97
N GLY A 70 7.55 -2.07 2.26
CA GLY A 70 8.00 -2.93 3.35
C GLY A 70 7.41 -4.34 3.29
N ARG A 71 6.11 -4.46 3.01
CA ARG A 71 5.47 -5.77 2.83
C ARG A 71 5.94 -6.49 1.57
N GLN A 72 6.13 -5.78 0.47
CA GLN A 72 6.67 -6.35 -0.76
C GLN A 72 8.07 -6.93 -0.52
N LEU A 73 8.93 -6.24 0.25
CA LEU A 73 10.24 -6.74 0.65
C LEU A 73 10.13 -8.02 1.52
N LEU A 74 9.25 -8.00 2.51
CA LEU A 74 9.05 -9.16 3.40
C LEU A 74 8.51 -10.39 2.64
N ASN A 75 7.77 -10.17 1.55
CA ASN A 75 7.25 -11.22 0.67
C ASN A 75 8.26 -11.66 -0.41
N GLY A 76 9.43 -11.02 -0.50
CA GLY A 76 10.43 -11.28 -1.54
C GLY A 76 10.13 -10.63 -2.90
N ASP A 77 9.14 -9.74 -2.98
CA ASP A 77 8.75 -9.00 -4.19
C ASP A 77 9.66 -7.76 -4.41
N VAL A 78 10.96 -7.97 -4.52
CA VAL A 78 12.00 -6.93 -4.55
C VAL A 78 11.78 -5.89 -5.64
N ASP A 79 11.47 -6.33 -6.87
CA ASP A 79 11.25 -5.43 -8.01
C ASP A 79 10.05 -4.50 -7.76
N LYS A 80 8.97 -5.01 -7.18
CA LYS A 80 7.80 -4.22 -6.83
C LYS A 80 8.13 -3.23 -5.71
N ALA A 81 8.86 -3.68 -4.70
CA ALA A 81 9.30 -2.82 -3.60
C ALA A 81 10.17 -1.66 -4.11
N SER A 82 11.14 -1.95 -4.97
CA SER A 82 11.99 -0.93 -5.60
C SER A 82 11.16 0.09 -6.40
N ALA A 83 10.19 -0.38 -7.20
CA ALA A 83 9.29 0.51 -7.94
C ALA A 83 8.44 1.39 -7.00
N THR A 84 7.97 0.83 -5.89
CA THR A 84 7.19 1.56 -4.89
C THR A 84 8.06 2.59 -4.15
N LEU A 85 9.30 2.25 -3.78
CA LEU A 85 10.24 3.18 -3.14
C LEU A 85 10.62 4.36 -4.04
N LYS A 86 10.68 4.16 -5.37
CA LYS A 86 10.86 5.28 -6.32
C LYS A 86 9.70 6.27 -6.25
N LYS A 87 8.45 5.79 -6.10
CA LYS A 87 7.29 6.67 -5.90
C LYS A 87 7.35 7.37 -4.53
N VAL A 88 7.77 6.68 -3.47
CA VAL A 88 8.00 7.28 -2.15
C VAL A 88 8.96 8.48 -2.27
N ASN A 89 10.10 8.30 -2.92
CA ASN A 89 11.06 9.38 -3.15
C ASN A 89 10.48 10.54 -3.96
N HIS A 90 9.68 10.25 -4.99
CA HIS A 90 9.02 11.28 -5.78
C HIS A 90 8.07 12.14 -4.92
N TYR A 91 7.18 11.52 -4.14
CA TYR A 91 6.25 12.27 -3.28
C TYR A 91 6.95 12.98 -2.11
N ALA A 92 8.04 12.42 -1.58
CA ALA A 92 8.87 13.09 -0.59
C ALA A 92 9.47 14.40 -1.12
N GLN A 93 9.89 14.44 -2.38
CA GLN A 93 10.37 15.68 -3.03
C GLN A 93 9.26 16.73 -3.17
N LEU A 94 8.02 16.30 -3.42
CA LEU A 94 6.88 17.24 -3.50
C LEU A 94 6.57 17.85 -2.13
N ILE A 95 6.70 17.10 -1.03
CA ILE A 95 6.54 17.63 0.33
C ILE A 95 7.52 18.80 0.55
N HIS A 96 8.78 18.62 0.19
CA HIS A 96 9.80 19.65 0.33
C HIS A 96 9.45 20.95 -0.42
N MET A 97 8.93 20.85 -1.66
CA MET A 97 8.52 22.04 -2.44
C MET A 97 7.29 22.72 -1.84
N ASP A 98 6.38 21.96 -1.24
CA ASP A 98 5.11 22.48 -0.72
C ASP A 98 5.22 23.13 0.66
N LEU A 99 6.31 22.89 1.42
CA LEU A 99 6.55 23.50 2.73
C LEU A 99 6.54 25.03 2.71
N ALA A 100 6.94 25.65 1.61
CA ALA A 100 6.92 27.11 1.43
C ALA A 100 5.50 27.72 1.47
N ASN A 101 4.45 26.93 1.36
CA ASN A 101 3.06 27.40 1.22
C ASN A 101 2.28 27.49 2.55
N ASN A 102 2.95 27.56 3.70
CA ASN A 102 2.32 27.66 5.02
C ASN A 102 1.25 26.56 5.23
N SER A 103 1.71 25.34 5.30
CA SER A 103 0.91 24.12 5.32
C SER A 103 -0.01 24.05 6.53
N LYS A 104 -1.28 23.70 6.29
CA LYS A 104 -2.15 23.23 7.37
C LYS A 104 -1.69 21.84 7.82
N ARG A 105 -1.95 21.50 9.07
CA ARG A 105 -1.66 20.16 9.63
C ARG A 105 -0.17 19.80 9.60
N ILE A 106 0.73 20.80 9.60
CA ILE A 106 2.17 20.57 9.57
C ILE A 106 2.66 19.65 10.68
N LYS A 107 2.09 19.78 11.92
CA LYS A 107 2.40 18.89 13.04
C LYS A 107 2.00 17.44 12.74
N ASN A 108 0.86 17.23 12.09
CA ASN A 108 0.41 15.89 11.72
C ASN A 108 1.31 15.29 10.64
N ALA A 109 1.76 16.11 9.67
CA ALA A 109 2.71 15.68 8.65
C ALA A 109 4.07 15.29 9.27
N GLU A 110 4.59 16.11 10.20
CA GLU A 110 5.83 15.81 10.91
C GLU A 110 5.71 14.49 11.70
N MET A 111 4.68 14.33 12.53
CA MET A 111 4.47 13.10 13.31
C MET A 111 4.35 11.85 12.41
N LEU A 112 3.64 11.97 11.29
CA LEU A 112 3.47 10.87 10.34
C LEU A 112 4.80 10.55 9.63
N MET A 113 5.59 11.57 9.26
CA MET A 113 6.92 11.38 8.67
C MET A 113 7.88 10.72 9.65
N HIS A 114 7.90 11.15 10.91
CA HIS A 114 8.68 10.51 11.97
C HIS A 114 8.34 9.02 12.10
N HIS A 115 7.05 8.68 12.12
CA HIS A 115 6.62 7.28 12.16
C HIS A 115 7.07 6.51 10.90
N THR A 116 7.02 7.16 9.73
CA THR A 116 7.40 6.54 8.45
C THR A 116 8.91 6.23 8.40
N THR A 117 9.78 7.15 8.85
CA THR A 117 11.22 6.90 8.91
C THR A 117 11.56 5.78 9.88
N TYR A 118 10.88 5.73 11.03
CA TYR A 118 11.02 4.61 11.97
C TYR A 118 10.65 3.27 11.31
N ARG A 119 9.50 3.18 10.63
CA ARG A 119 9.08 1.97 9.93
C ARG A 119 10.05 1.55 8.83
N LEU A 120 10.55 2.50 8.05
CA LEU A 120 11.52 2.21 7.00
C LEU A 120 12.84 1.68 7.58
N THR A 121 13.26 2.19 8.74
CA THR A 121 14.42 1.68 9.48
C THR A 121 14.22 0.23 9.91
N GLU A 122 13.01 -0.14 10.37
CA GLU A 122 12.70 -1.55 10.71
C GLU A 122 12.78 -2.47 9.48
N TYR A 123 12.30 -2.02 8.31
CA TYR A 123 12.41 -2.78 7.07
C TYR A 123 13.86 -2.90 6.62
N LEU A 124 14.66 -1.85 6.76
CA LEU A 124 16.09 -1.87 6.44
C LEU A 124 16.84 -2.91 7.27
N HIS A 125 16.54 -3.05 8.56
CA HIS A 125 17.17 -4.07 9.41
C HIS A 125 16.80 -5.51 9.02
N LYS A 126 15.67 -5.71 8.36
CA LYS A 126 15.19 -7.03 7.91
C LYS A 126 15.60 -7.35 6.47
N ALA A 127 15.99 -6.35 5.70
CA ALA A 127 16.39 -6.49 4.31
C ALA A 127 17.80 -7.05 4.18
N SER A 128 18.07 -7.76 3.09
CA SER A 128 19.37 -8.35 2.78
C SER A 128 19.88 -7.90 1.40
N GLY A 129 21.19 -7.84 1.25
CA GLY A 129 21.83 -7.64 -0.04
C GLY A 129 21.56 -6.29 -0.69
N ASP A 130 21.29 -6.33 -2.00
CA ASP A 130 21.17 -5.14 -2.87
C ASP A 130 19.99 -4.21 -2.50
N ASP A 131 19.00 -4.73 -1.75
CA ASP A 131 17.84 -3.94 -1.32
C ASP A 131 18.20 -2.88 -0.28
N GLN A 132 19.23 -3.13 0.51
CA GLN A 132 19.66 -2.22 1.57
C GLN A 132 20.07 -0.85 1.04
N ASP A 133 20.71 -0.78 -0.12
CA ASP A 133 21.18 0.49 -0.67
C ASP A 133 20.02 1.38 -1.11
N THR A 134 18.98 0.78 -1.74
CA THR A 134 17.76 1.52 -2.10
C THR A 134 17.01 1.99 -0.86
N LEU A 135 16.88 1.15 0.15
CA LEU A 135 16.25 1.50 1.43
C LEU A 135 17.01 2.61 2.16
N LYS A 136 18.34 2.52 2.24
CA LYS A 136 19.20 3.55 2.86
C LYS A 136 19.04 4.90 2.16
N ALA A 137 19.09 4.91 0.82
CA ALA A 137 18.94 6.13 0.04
C ALA A 137 17.53 6.75 0.26
N THR A 138 16.49 5.92 0.30
CA THR A 138 15.13 6.38 0.61
C THR A 138 15.04 6.92 2.03
N LEU A 139 15.60 6.23 3.02
CA LEU A 139 15.60 6.67 4.41
C LEU A 139 16.28 8.03 4.56
N GLN A 140 17.45 8.23 3.97
CA GLN A 140 18.15 9.52 3.98
C GLN A 140 17.31 10.65 3.40
N GLN A 141 16.55 10.38 2.33
CA GLN A 141 15.63 11.36 1.75
C GLN A 141 14.47 11.69 2.70
N LEU A 142 13.88 10.68 3.34
CA LEU A 142 12.78 10.88 4.29
C LEU A 142 13.24 11.58 5.57
N ASP A 143 14.43 11.25 6.10
CA ASP A 143 15.00 11.92 7.26
C ASP A 143 15.20 13.42 6.97
N LYS A 144 15.70 13.77 5.79
CA LYS A 144 15.82 15.17 5.37
C LYS A 144 14.47 15.89 5.36
N VAL A 145 13.43 15.26 4.79
CA VAL A 145 12.09 15.84 4.78
C VAL A 145 11.51 15.95 6.19
N HIS A 146 11.75 14.96 7.05
CA HIS A 146 11.36 15.00 8.45
C HIS A 146 12.01 16.18 9.21
N ASP A 147 13.30 16.39 9.03
CA ASP A 147 14.03 17.53 9.65
C ASP A 147 13.46 18.88 9.17
N GLU A 148 13.12 18.99 7.89
CA GLU A 148 12.49 20.20 7.35
C GLU A 148 11.07 20.43 7.91
N LEU A 149 10.25 19.39 8.03
CA LEU A 149 8.94 19.45 8.66
C LEU A 149 9.06 19.86 10.14
N LEU A 150 10.00 19.26 10.86
CA LEU A 150 10.27 19.60 12.27
C LEU A 150 10.70 21.06 12.43
N ALA A 151 11.60 21.53 11.56
CA ALA A 151 12.03 22.93 11.56
C ALA A 151 10.85 23.89 11.32
N GLU A 152 9.90 23.53 10.46
CA GLU A 152 8.72 24.34 10.20
C GLU A 152 7.74 24.34 11.40
N VAL A 153 7.54 23.19 12.04
CA VAL A 153 6.75 23.09 13.28
C VAL A 153 7.31 23.97 14.40
N MET A 154 8.63 24.08 14.49
CA MET A 154 9.32 24.86 15.52
C MET A 154 9.24 26.39 15.30
N LYS A 155 8.84 26.86 14.12
CA LYS A 155 8.62 28.27 13.83
C LYS A 155 7.26 28.81 14.28
N HIS A 156 6.32 27.91 14.54
CA HIS A 156 4.94 28.20 14.90
C HIS A 156 4.58 27.74 16.32
#